data_13db1ea349cb412837f3f7d26aa212be
#
_entry.id   13db1ea349cb412837f3f7d26aa212be
#
_cell.length_a   1.000
_cell.length_b   1.000
_cell.length_c   1.000
_cell.angle_alpha   90.00
_cell.angle_beta   90.00
_cell.angle_gamma   90.00
#
_symmetry.space_group_name_H-M   'P 1'
#
loop_
_entity.id
_entity.type
_entity.pdbx_description
1 polymer ?
#
loop_
_entity_poly.entity_id
_entity_poly.type
_entity_poly.pdbx_seq_one_letter_code
_entity_poly.pdbx_strand_id
1 'polypeptide(L)'
;MFFGLVKGDSKPRQQAQAISSVLVVEDEPLVAFDNEHVLEQAGYRVAATVEDYDHAITVIEQDEVDLVIADITLHGDKTGIDVARHAYGKGLAVLFVSGACPIDAHEMAVGCLAKPYLPRDLLASIGVIEAVLRGGELPRVPRGLHLFDRVG
;
A
#
# COMPACT_ATOMS: atom_id res chain seq x y z
N MET A 1 5.35 -30.47 -3.24
CA MET A 1 5.64 -30.28 -3.03
C MET A 1 5.96 -29.86 -3.06
N PHE A 2 5.81 -29.81 -3.47
CA PHE A 2 6.16 -29.37 -3.40
C PHE A 2 6.44 -29.10 -3.53
N PHE A 3 6.28 -29.13 -3.63
CA PHE A 3 6.67 -28.72 -3.63
C PHE A 3 6.92 -28.21 -3.54
N GLY A 4 6.71 -28.48 -3.71
CA GLY A 4 6.97 -27.96 -3.41
C GLY A 4 7.15 -27.36 -3.45
N LEU A 5 7.25 -27.31 -3.35
CA LEU A 5 7.47 -26.77 -3.42
C LEU A 5 7.58 -26.21 -3.54
N VAL A 6 7.60 -26.36 -3.48
CA VAL A 6 7.80 -25.75 -3.72
C VAL A 6 7.66 -24.98 -3.82
N LYS A 7 7.69 -24.76 -3.69
CA LYS A 7 7.60 -23.99 -3.90
C LYS A 7 7.45 -23.48 -4.27
N GLY A 8 7.47 -23.68 -4.43
CA GLY A 8 7.35 -23.13 -4.86
C GLY A 8 7.22 -22.52 -5.49
N ASP A 9 7.20 -22.59 -5.52
CA ASP A 9 7.16 -22.08 -6.24
C ASP A 9 6.95 -21.29 -6.83
N SER A 10 6.87 -21.38 -7.00
CA SER A 10 6.82 -20.54 -7.63
C SER A 10 6.26 -19.96 -8.37
N LYS A 11 5.85 -19.99 -8.60
CA LYS A 11 5.25 -19.47 -9.24
C LYS A 11 4.68 -18.76 -9.62
N PRO A 12 4.79 -18.97 -9.78
CA PRO A 12 4.07 -18.00 -10.45
C PRO A 12 3.36 -17.05 -9.66
N ARG A 13 3.88 -16.84 -8.87
CA ARG A 13 3.27 -15.90 -8.14
C ARG A 13 2.85 -14.75 -8.92
N GLN A 14 3.34 -14.59 -10.04
CA GLN A 14 2.93 -13.45 -10.71
C GLN A 14 1.51 -13.38 -10.87
N GLN A 15 0.89 -14.41 -11.20
CA GLN A 15 -0.46 -14.18 -11.40
C GLN A 15 -1.07 -14.00 -10.09
N ALA A 16 -0.46 -14.47 -9.18
CA ALA A 16 -1.10 -14.26 -8.00
C ALA A 16 -0.94 -12.92 -7.53
N GLN A 17 -0.04 -12.29 -8.02
CA GLN A 17 0.25 -11.12 -7.57
C GLN A 17 -0.64 -10.46 -6.72
N ALA A 18 -1.30 -11.14 -6.00
CA ALA A 18 -2.09 -10.58 -4.96
C ALA A 18 -1.17 -9.91 -3.98
N ILE A 19 -1.62 -8.80 -3.44
CA ILE A 19 -0.91 -8.14 -2.37
C ILE A 19 -1.12 -8.98 -1.12
N SER A 20 -0.05 -9.36 -0.44
CA SER A 20 -0.17 -10.12 0.79
C SER A 20 0.45 -9.43 1.98
N SER A 21 1.52 -8.68 1.81
CA SER A 21 2.22 -8.01 2.91
C SER A 21 2.16 -6.50 2.73
N VAL A 22 1.73 -5.81 3.80
CA VAL A 22 1.46 -4.38 3.76
C VAL A 22 2.25 -3.68 4.85
N LEU A 23 2.86 -2.56 4.50
CA LEU A 23 3.47 -1.65 5.47
C LEU A 23 2.54 -0.46 5.64
N VAL A 24 2.18 -0.15 6.88
CA VAL A 24 1.32 1.00 7.20
C VAL A 24 2.19 2.10 7.80
N VAL A 25 2.15 3.29 7.22
CA VAL A 25 2.91 4.44 7.71
C VAL A 25 1.89 5.52 8.09
N GLU A 26 1.68 5.69 9.38
CA GLU A 26 0.62 6.53 9.89
C GLU A 26 1.00 7.01 11.28
N ASP A 27 1.00 8.32 11.51
CA ASP A 27 1.43 8.85 12.80
C ASP A 27 0.29 9.13 13.76
N GLU A 28 -0.96 8.94 13.35
CA GLU A 28 -2.09 9.04 14.27
C GLU A 28 -2.38 7.67 14.85
N PRO A 29 -2.19 7.48 16.17
CA PRO A 29 -2.25 6.14 16.74
C PRO A 29 -3.57 5.41 16.52
N LEU A 30 -4.68 6.12 16.59
CA LEU A 30 -5.98 5.45 16.42
C LEU A 30 -6.21 5.01 14.99
N VAL A 31 -5.79 5.84 14.01
CA VAL A 31 -5.92 5.49 12.62
C VAL A 31 -4.99 4.32 12.29
N ALA A 32 -3.77 4.37 12.82
CA ALA A 32 -2.80 3.28 12.61
C ALA A 32 -3.33 1.96 13.15
N PHE A 33 -3.88 2.01 14.37
CA PHE A 33 -4.42 0.80 14.99
C PHE A 33 -5.59 0.25 14.18
N ASP A 34 -6.51 1.11 13.76
CA ASP A 34 -7.67 0.67 13.01
C ASP A 34 -7.27 0.07 11.68
N ASN A 35 -6.31 0.68 10.99
CA ASN A 35 -5.84 0.15 9.71
C ASN A 35 -5.22 -1.22 9.88
N GLU A 36 -4.35 -1.36 10.88
CA GLU A 36 -3.70 -2.64 11.13
C GLU A 36 -4.75 -3.72 11.41
N HIS A 37 -5.72 -3.40 12.25
CA HIS A 37 -6.76 -4.36 12.61
C HIS A 37 -7.58 -4.77 11.40
N VAL A 38 -8.02 -3.81 10.59
CA VAL A 38 -8.84 -4.08 9.41
C VAL A 38 -8.09 -4.95 8.42
N LEU A 39 -6.81 -4.64 8.21
CA LEU A 39 -6.00 -5.39 7.26
C LEU A 39 -5.80 -6.82 7.72
N GLU A 40 -5.48 -7.01 9.01
CA GLU A 40 -5.27 -8.36 9.53
C GLU A 40 -6.54 -9.17 9.51
N GLN A 41 -7.67 -8.56 9.83
CA GLN A 41 -8.96 -9.25 9.77
C GLN A 41 -9.29 -9.72 8.36
N ALA A 42 -8.82 -8.99 7.36
CA ALA A 42 -9.08 -9.34 5.97
C ALA A 42 -8.07 -10.33 5.41
N GLY A 43 -7.09 -10.73 6.20
CA GLY A 43 -6.13 -11.75 5.78
C GLY A 43 -4.80 -11.22 5.27
N TYR A 44 -4.59 -9.92 5.32
CA TYR A 44 -3.29 -9.38 4.92
C TYR A 44 -2.29 -9.52 6.06
N ARG A 45 -1.03 -9.71 5.71
CA ARG A 45 0.04 -9.66 6.69
C ARG A 45 0.46 -8.21 6.82
N VAL A 46 0.42 -7.66 8.02
CA VAL A 46 0.93 -6.31 8.24
C VAL A 46 2.38 -6.45 8.68
N ALA A 47 3.30 -6.09 7.78
CA ALA A 47 4.72 -6.22 8.04
C ALA A 47 5.11 -5.36 9.23
N ALA A 48 4.55 -4.15 9.29
CA ALA A 48 4.75 -3.24 10.41
C ALA A 48 3.78 -2.09 10.29
N THR A 49 3.53 -1.42 11.41
CA THR A 49 2.81 -0.16 11.45
C THR A 49 3.76 0.82 12.10
N VAL A 50 4.19 1.81 11.34
CA VAL A 50 5.22 2.75 11.80
C VAL A 50 4.72 4.17 11.64
N GLU A 51 5.38 5.12 12.31
CA GLU A 51 4.85 6.47 12.35
C GLU A 51 5.73 7.50 11.66
N ASP A 52 6.87 7.12 11.14
CA ASP A 52 7.75 8.10 10.51
C ASP A 52 8.57 7.48 9.38
N TYR A 53 9.29 8.36 8.68
CA TYR A 53 10.09 7.98 7.52
C TYR A 53 11.17 6.96 7.88
N ASP A 54 11.92 7.21 8.93
CA ASP A 54 13.07 6.36 9.23
C ASP A 54 12.67 4.93 9.53
N HIS A 55 11.60 4.75 10.30
CA HIS A 55 11.11 3.41 10.59
C HIS A 55 10.56 2.75 9.34
N ALA A 56 9.87 3.53 8.49
CA ALA A 56 9.33 2.98 7.24
C ALA A 56 10.45 2.46 6.35
N ILE A 57 11.53 3.23 6.21
CA ILE A 57 12.65 2.83 5.37
C ILE A 57 13.29 1.56 5.91
N THR A 58 13.44 1.46 7.23
CA THR A 58 14.01 0.26 7.83
C THR A 58 13.21 -0.99 7.47
N VAL A 59 11.88 -0.89 7.56
CA VAL A 59 11.03 -2.03 7.22
C VAL A 59 11.14 -2.37 5.73
N ILE A 60 11.13 -1.35 4.87
CA ILE A 60 11.22 -1.59 3.43
C ILE A 60 12.52 -2.30 3.08
N GLU A 61 13.61 -1.97 3.77
CA GLU A 61 14.91 -2.58 3.48
C GLU A 61 15.05 -3.97 4.07
N GLN A 62 14.34 -4.29 5.14
CA GLN A 62 14.57 -5.53 5.89
C GLN A 62 13.46 -6.55 5.80
N ASP A 63 12.30 -6.20 5.28
CA ASP A 63 11.16 -7.11 5.26
C ASP A 63 10.60 -7.18 3.85
N GLU A 64 9.74 -8.18 3.63
CA GLU A 64 9.03 -8.28 2.36
C GLU A 64 7.75 -7.46 2.46
N VAL A 65 7.60 -6.52 1.55
CA VAL A 65 6.44 -5.64 1.52
C VAL A 65 5.95 -5.59 0.07
N ASP A 66 4.65 -5.76 -0.11
CA ASP A 66 4.05 -5.67 -1.44
C ASP A 66 3.41 -4.32 -1.68
N LEU A 67 2.90 -3.70 -0.62
CA LEU A 67 2.17 -2.44 -0.70
C LEU A 67 2.51 -1.58 0.49
N VAL A 68 2.78 -0.31 0.25
CA VAL A 68 2.95 0.67 1.32
C VAL A 68 1.71 1.55 1.33
N ILE A 69 1.05 1.64 2.47
CA ILE A 69 -0.07 2.57 2.68
C ILE A 69 0.48 3.69 3.55
N ALA A 70 0.58 4.88 2.99
CA ALA A 70 1.27 5.97 3.67
C ALA A 70 0.43 7.23 3.76
N ASP A 71 0.30 7.75 4.98
CA ASP A 71 -0.21 9.10 5.17
C ASP A 71 0.83 10.06 4.59
N ILE A 72 0.36 11.03 3.83
CA ILE A 72 1.27 12.00 3.23
C ILE A 72 1.86 12.92 4.30
N THR A 73 1.04 13.30 5.29
CA THR A 73 1.48 14.20 6.34
C THR A 73 2.00 13.39 7.52
N LEU A 74 3.30 13.41 7.73
CA LEU A 74 3.94 12.70 8.84
C LEU A 74 4.70 13.70 9.71
N HIS A 75 4.93 13.34 10.95
CA HIS A 75 5.77 14.14 11.82
C HIS A 75 7.22 14.08 11.37
N GLY A 76 7.94 15.16 11.57
CA GLY A 76 9.37 15.23 11.24
C GLY A 76 9.58 15.92 9.90
N ASP A 77 10.81 15.83 9.41
CA ASP A 77 11.21 16.54 8.22
C ASP A 77 10.78 15.85 6.94
N LYS A 78 10.56 14.56 7.00
CA LYS A 78 10.21 13.77 5.82
C LYS A 78 8.73 13.45 5.82
N THR A 79 8.14 13.39 4.64
CA THR A 79 6.70 13.17 4.49
C THR A 79 6.43 11.79 3.92
N GLY A 80 5.14 11.46 3.78
CA GLY A 80 4.76 10.24 3.10
C GLY A 80 5.21 10.20 1.66
N ILE A 81 5.38 11.36 1.03
CA ILE A 81 5.90 11.41 -0.35
C ILE A 81 7.34 10.94 -0.38
N ASP A 82 8.14 11.28 0.63
CA ASP A 82 9.51 10.78 0.71
C ASP A 82 9.53 9.26 0.88
N VAL A 83 8.61 8.72 1.71
CA VAL A 83 8.48 7.27 1.85
C VAL A 83 8.12 6.64 0.50
N ALA A 84 7.16 7.25 -0.20
CA ALA A 84 6.72 6.72 -1.48
C ALA A 84 7.85 6.73 -2.51
N ARG A 85 8.65 7.78 -2.52
CA ARG A 85 9.77 7.85 -3.46
C ARG A 85 10.74 6.70 -3.22
N HIS A 86 11.03 6.41 -1.95
CA HIS A 86 11.92 5.30 -1.62
C HIS A 86 11.30 3.96 -2.03
N ALA A 87 10.01 3.78 -1.72
CA ALA A 87 9.31 2.54 -2.05
C ALA A 87 9.25 2.34 -3.56
N TYR A 88 9.01 3.42 -4.32
CA TYR A 88 8.97 3.35 -5.77
C TYR A 88 10.32 2.88 -6.32
N GLY A 89 11.41 3.36 -5.74
CA GLY A 89 12.74 2.94 -6.16
C GLY A 89 13.01 1.46 -5.89
N LYS A 90 12.24 0.85 -5.00
CA LYS A 90 12.34 -0.58 -4.72
C LYS A 90 11.31 -1.40 -5.48
N GLY A 91 10.51 -0.76 -6.32
CA GLY A 91 9.49 -1.45 -7.11
C GLY A 91 8.23 -1.79 -6.35
N LEU A 92 7.99 -1.13 -5.21
CA LEU A 92 6.81 -1.41 -4.40
C LEU A 92 5.64 -0.53 -4.81
N ALA A 93 4.43 -1.06 -4.67
CA ALA A 93 3.22 -0.28 -4.89
C ALA A 93 2.97 0.61 -3.68
N VAL A 94 2.42 1.79 -3.91
CA VAL A 94 2.12 2.76 -2.85
C VAL A 94 0.69 3.25 -3.00
N LEU A 95 -0.02 3.27 -1.88
CA LEU A 95 -1.32 3.92 -1.78
C LEU A 95 -1.17 5.04 -0.75
N PHE A 96 -1.38 6.27 -1.17
CA PHE A 96 -1.44 7.37 -0.21
C PHE A 96 -2.79 7.41 0.46
N VAL A 97 -2.81 7.87 1.71
CA VAL A 97 -4.04 8.27 2.37
C VAL A 97 -3.82 9.71 2.83
N SER A 98 -4.82 10.57 2.63
CA SER A 98 -4.60 11.98 2.92
C SER A 98 -5.92 12.74 2.99
N GLY A 99 -5.93 13.81 3.77
CA GLY A 99 -7.06 14.74 3.74
C GLY A 99 -7.08 15.57 2.47
N ALA A 100 -5.94 15.65 1.77
CA ALA A 100 -5.84 16.40 0.53
C ALA A 100 -4.91 15.64 -0.40
N CYS A 101 -5.49 14.89 -1.32
CA CYS A 101 -4.70 14.07 -2.23
C CYS A 101 -3.99 14.94 -3.27
N PRO A 102 -2.67 14.76 -3.45
CA PRO A 102 -1.92 15.57 -4.41
C PRO A 102 -2.19 15.08 -5.82
N ILE A 103 -2.09 15.99 -6.78
CA ILE A 103 -2.28 15.63 -8.17
C ILE A 103 -0.97 15.32 -8.87
N ASP A 104 0.14 15.62 -8.23
CA ASP A 104 1.43 15.47 -8.89
C ASP A 104 2.28 14.32 -8.33
N ALA A 105 1.67 13.40 -7.61
CA ALA A 105 2.41 12.28 -7.04
C ALA A 105 2.22 10.99 -7.84
N HIS A 106 1.72 11.11 -9.07
CA HIS A 106 1.33 9.95 -9.86
C HIS A 106 2.51 9.06 -10.26
N GLU A 107 3.71 9.57 -10.21
CA GLU A 107 4.87 8.75 -10.57
C GLU A 107 5.24 7.76 -9.50
N MET A 108 4.87 8.02 -8.25
CA MET A 108 5.35 7.24 -7.12
C MET A 108 4.28 6.37 -6.51
N ALA A 109 3.02 6.63 -6.78
CA ALA A 109 1.93 5.90 -6.13
C ALA A 109 0.89 5.51 -7.14
N VAL A 110 0.12 4.47 -6.80
CA VAL A 110 -0.97 4.01 -7.66
C VAL A 110 -2.18 4.89 -7.47
N GLY A 111 -2.39 5.39 -6.27
CA GLY A 111 -3.53 6.24 -6.00
C GLY A 111 -3.49 6.85 -4.63
N CYS A 112 -4.57 7.56 -4.30
CA CYS A 112 -4.70 8.22 -3.00
C CYS A 112 -6.14 8.04 -2.51
N LEU A 113 -6.28 7.56 -1.28
CA LEU A 113 -7.59 7.41 -0.65
C LEU A 113 -7.81 8.58 0.28
N ALA A 114 -8.90 9.31 0.07
CA ALA A 114 -9.19 10.51 0.83
C ALA A 114 -9.65 10.17 2.25
N LYS A 115 -9.14 10.92 3.23
CA LYS A 115 -9.58 10.83 4.61
C LYS A 115 -10.77 11.76 4.82
N PRO A 116 -11.72 11.41 5.64
CA PRO A 116 -11.84 10.13 6.35
C PRO A 116 -12.41 9.07 5.43
N TYR A 117 -12.07 7.82 5.67
CA TYR A 117 -12.57 6.71 4.87
C TYR A 117 -13.09 5.62 5.78
N LEU A 118 -13.95 4.77 5.22
CA LEU A 118 -14.46 3.62 5.95
C LEU A 118 -13.52 2.44 5.77
N PRO A 119 -13.47 1.52 6.74
CA PRO A 119 -12.62 0.33 6.61
C PRO A 119 -12.84 -0.42 5.30
N ARG A 120 -14.10 -0.55 4.87
CA ARG A 120 -14.38 -1.27 3.63
C ARG A 120 -13.80 -0.55 2.41
N ASP A 121 -13.67 0.77 2.49
CA ASP A 121 -13.10 1.53 1.37
C ASP A 121 -11.60 1.32 1.27
N LEU A 122 -10.93 1.16 2.41
CA LEU A 122 -9.51 0.82 2.40
C LEU A 122 -9.31 -0.55 1.74
N LEU A 123 -10.09 -1.54 2.14
CA LEU A 123 -9.96 -2.88 1.58
C LEU A 123 -10.31 -2.90 0.10
N ALA A 124 -11.37 -2.18 -0.29
CA ALA A 124 -11.74 -2.11 -1.69
C ALA A 124 -10.65 -1.42 -2.52
N SER A 125 -10.00 -0.42 -1.93
CA SER A 125 -8.90 0.27 -2.62
C SER A 125 -7.75 -0.67 -2.91
N ILE A 126 -7.42 -1.55 -1.97
CA ILE A 126 -6.34 -2.51 -2.20
C ILE A 126 -6.71 -3.46 -3.33
N GLY A 127 -7.97 -3.89 -3.38
CA GLY A 127 -8.43 -4.73 -4.49
C GLY A 127 -8.34 -4.04 -5.84
N VAL A 128 -8.64 -2.73 -5.88
CA VAL A 128 -8.49 -1.96 -7.12
C VAL A 128 -7.02 -1.89 -7.52
N ILE A 129 -6.12 -1.66 -6.53
CA ILE A 129 -4.69 -1.60 -6.82
C ILE A 129 -4.20 -2.93 -7.37
N GLU A 130 -4.65 -4.05 -6.80
CA GLU A 130 -4.27 -5.35 -7.34
C GLU A 130 -4.67 -5.49 -8.80
N ALA A 131 -5.87 -5.03 -9.14
CA ALA A 131 -6.34 -5.10 -10.52
C ALA A 131 -5.50 -4.21 -11.43
N VAL A 132 -5.14 -3.02 -10.97
CA VAL A 132 -4.27 -2.13 -11.76
C VAL A 132 -2.93 -2.79 -12.01
N LEU A 133 -2.35 -3.41 -10.99
CA LEU A 133 -1.03 -4.03 -11.13
C LEU A 133 -1.06 -5.23 -12.07
N ARG A 134 -2.19 -5.95 -12.10
CA ARG A 134 -2.33 -7.08 -13.03
C ARG A 134 -2.64 -6.62 -14.44
N GLY A 135 -3.07 -5.37 -14.62
CA GLY A 135 -3.51 -4.90 -15.91
C GLY A 135 -4.88 -5.42 -16.30
N GLY A 136 -5.65 -5.87 -15.33
CA GLY A 136 -6.95 -6.43 -15.58
C GLY A 136 -8.07 -5.41 -15.49
N GLU A 137 -9.28 -5.90 -15.60
CA GLU A 137 -10.46 -5.08 -15.49
C GLU A 137 -10.64 -4.60 -14.06
N LEU A 138 -10.94 -3.33 -13.88
CA LEU A 138 -11.04 -2.78 -12.53
C LEU A 138 -12.36 -3.15 -11.89
N PRO A 139 -12.35 -3.52 -10.60
CA PRO A 139 -13.58 -3.63 -9.85
C PRO A 139 -14.13 -2.24 -9.56
N ARG A 140 -15.25 -2.18 -8.88
CA ARG A 140 -15.83 -0.90 -8.53
C ARG A 140 -14.84 -0.10 -7.68
N VAL A 141 -14.59 1.16 -8.09
CA VAL A 141 -13.66 2.03 -7.41
C VAL A 141 -14.41 2.78 -6.31
N PRO A 142 -13.93 2.72 -5.05
CA PRO A 142 -14.57 3.47 -3.97
C PRO A 142 -14.56 4.97 -4.27
N ARG A 143 -15.59 5.67 -3.77
CA ARG A 143 -15.73 7.09 -4.06
C ARG A 143 -14.51 7.90 -3.66
N GLY A 144 -13.89 7.58 -2.53
CA GLY A 144 -12.77 8.36 -2.04
C GLY A 144 -11.43 8.01 -2.65
N LEU A 145 -11.40 6.98 -3.50
CA LEU A 145 -10.12 6.56 -4.10
C LEU A 145 -9.92 7.28 -5.43
N HIS A 146 -8.80 7.96 -5.51
CA HIS A 146 -8.38 8.64 -6.73
C HIS A 146 -7.18 7.87 -7.29
N LEU A 147 -7.36 7.28 -8.47
CA LEU A 147 -6.27 6.56 -9.12
C LEU A 147 -5.46 7.54 -9.95
N PHE A 148 -4.15 7.42 -9.85
CA PHE A 148 -3.26 8.26 -10.67
C PHE A 148 -3.10 7.63 -12.04
N ASP A 149 -3.02 8.47 -13.06
CA ASP A 149 -2.81 7.98 -14.41
C ASP A 149 -1.45 7.33 -14.51
N ARG A 150 -1.43 6.18 -15.11
CA ARG A 150 -0.18 5.47 -15.31
C ARG A 150 0.15 5.52 -16.78
N VAL A 151 1.18 6.24 -17.08
CA VAL A 151 1.60 6.42 -18.44
C VAL A 151 2.58 5.33 -18.81
N GLY A 152 2.34 4.71 -19.84
CA GLY A 152 3.30 3.75 -20.35
C GLY A 152 3.13 2.40 -20.17
#